data_486c553e8c4e1419e34c7bd306e41888
#
_entry.id   486c553e8c4e1419e34c7bd306e41888
#
_cell.length_a   1.000
_cell.length_b   1.000
_cell.length_c   1.000
_cell.angle_alpha   90.00
_cell.angle_beta   90.00
_cell.angle_gamma   90.00
#
_symmetry.space_group_name_H-M   'P 1'
#
loop_
_entity.id
_entity.type
_entity.pdbx_description
1 polymer ?
#
loop_
_entity_poly.entity_id
_entity_poly.type
_entity_poly.pdbx_seq_one_letter_code
_entity_poly.pdbx_strand_id
1 'polypeptide(L)'
;MKFPLRLSLDLLSSRITRALDGGRNNATIFHLSPSAFSSTNQEEIDAESDPSAAVMEIPANIASQTTAAIFWVGGDVEGDEPLLHPVIGRIASALNKTGRDVFLHTDGLRLRKRIHEFRPDPRLFLTVELAGRAEVHDQVVARPGCFVRVMEGIRAAKLSGFHVCAHVTVNSQTDVCETAELFEYLDNYDVDGFIVSSGGGLVESASRNVLQQKLQQIRALVRCSRWEYFSSLLEDSYAAPRAGKAPLPAPQSDAGTCKETA
;
A
#
# COMPACT_ATOMS: atom_id res chain seq x y z
N MET A 1 11.88 -13.41 10.84
CA MET A 1 10.63 -12.77 10.37
C MET A 1 9.51 -13.00 11.39
N LYS A 2 8.82 -11.95 11.85
CA LYS A 2 7.72 -12.04 12.82
C LYS A 2 6.50 -11.30 12.28
N PHE A 3 5.37 -12.00 12.14
CA PHE A 3 4.11 -11.35 11.79
C PHE A 3 3.55 -10.61 13.00
N PRO A 4 3.22 -9.32 12.91
CA PRO A 4 2.73 -8.56 14.06
C PRO A 4 1.43 -9.14 14.62
N LEU A 5 1.38 -9.34 15.93
CA LEU A 5 0.22 -9.93 16.61
C LEU A 5 -1.05 -9.08 16.39
N ARG A 6 -0.89 -7.76 16.40
CA ARG A 6 -1.98 -6.82 16.21
C ARG A 6 -2.60 -6.97 14.81
N LEU A 7 -1.78 -6.96 13.76
CA LEU A 7 -2.25 -7.20 12.39
C LEU A 7 -2.99 -8.55 12.28
N SER A 8 -2.54 -9.59 13.03
CA SER A 8 -3.25 -10.87 13.09
C SER A 8 -4.66 -10.73 13.65
N LEU A 9 -4.84 -9.92 14.69
CA LEU A 9 -6.14 -9.68 15.33
C LEU A 9 -7.06 -8.87 14.42
N ASP A 10 -6.53 -7.85 13.77
CA ASP A 10 -7.29 -7.00 12.84
C ASP A 10 -7.75 -7.79 11.61
N LEU A 11 -6.91 -8.67 11.07
CA LEU A 11 -7.30 -9.59 10.00
C LEU A 11 -8.36 -10.62 10.44
N LEU A 12 -8.25 -11.14 11.67
CA LEU A 12 -9.21 -12.07 12.21
C LEU A 12 -10.57 -11.40 12.42
N SER A 13 -10.59 -10.20 13.00
CA SER A 13 -11.83 -9.44 13.21
C SER A 13 -12.50 -9.10 11.87
N SER A 14 -11.74 -8.70 10.85
CA SER A 14 -12.23 -8.45 9.51
C SER A 14 -12.89 -9.71 8.88
N ARG A 15 -12.30 -10.89 9.09
CA ARG A 15 -12.89 -12.17 8.64
C ARG A 15 -14.23 -12.46 9.30
N ILE A 16 -14.32 -12.23 10.62
CA ILE A 16 -15.56 -12.47 11.39
C ILE A 16 -16.65 -11.51 10.93
N THR A 17 -16.33 -10.21 10.80
CA THR A 17 -17.28 -9.20 10.30
C THR A 17 -17.78 -9.55 8.90
N ARG A 18 -16.89 -9.96 8.00
CA ARG A 18 -17.23 -10.39 6.64
C ARG A 18 -18.16 -11.61 6.60
N ALA A 19 -17.93 -12.57 7.50
CA ALA A 19 -18.79 -13.76 7.62
C ALA A 19 -20.19 -13.40 8.15
N LEU A 20 -20.29 -12.45 9.05
CA LEU A 20 -21.55 -11.99 9.63
C LEU A 20 -22.37 -11.12 8.66
N ASP A 21 -21.73 -10.30 7.85
CA ASP A 21 -22.37 -9.40 6.90
C ASP A 21 -22.77 -10.07 5.56
N GLY A 22 -22.64 -11.39 5.46
CA GLY A 22 -23.03 -12.17 4.27
C GLY A 22 -22.22 -11.84 3.01
N GLY A 23 -21.00 -11.34 3.17
CA GLY A 23 -20.05 -11.10 2.07
C GLY A 23 -20.37 -9.86 1.21
N ARG A 24 -21.31 -9.01 1.61
CA ARG A 24 -21.64 -7.77 0.89
C ARG A 24 -20.58 -6.69 1.18
N ASN A 25 -19.77 -6.35 0.18
CA ASN A 25 -18.93 -5.13 0.05
C ASN A 25 -17.83 -4.86 1.09
N ASN A 26 -17.32 -5.82 1.85
CA ASN A 26 -16.24 -5.57 2.81
C ASN A 26 -14.90 -6.08 2.29
N ALA A 27 -14.23 -5.28 1.47
CA ALA A 27 -12.82 -5.52 1.15
C ALA A 27 -11.99 -5.41 2.44
N THR A 28 -11.13 -6.40 2.72
CA THR A 28 -10.21 -6.34 3.86
C THR A 28 -9.14 -5.28 3.65
N ILE A 29 -8.73 -5.09 2.40
CA ILE A 29 -7.73 -4.12 1.96
C ILE A 29 -8.42 -3.09 1.07
N PHE A 30 -8.22 -1.82 1.37
CA PHE A 30 -8.70 -0.69 0.57
C PHE A 30 -7.51 0.02 -0.07
N HIS A 31 -7.51 0.07 -1.41
CA HIS A 31 -6.46 0.69 -2.20
C HIS A 31 -6.67 2.19 -2.29
N LEU A 32 -5.60 2.94 -2.04
CA LEU A 32 -5.57 4.39 -2.10
C LEU A 32 -4.45 4.85 -3.04
N SER A 33 -4.82 5.59 -4.08
CA SER A 33 -3.84 6.29 -4.90
C SER A 33 -3.39 7.58 -4.19
N PRO A 34 -2.09 7.88 -4.13
CA PRO A 34 -1.59 9.17 -3.65
C PRO A 34 -2.21 10.38 -4.38
N SER A 35 -2.54 10.24 -5.66
CA SER A 35 -3.20 11.28 -6.45
C SER A 35 -4.61 11.63 -5.94
N ALA A 36 -5.30 10.70 -5.27
CA ALA A 36 -6.59 10.98 -4.65
C ALA A 36 -6.51 12.05 -3.54
N PHE A 37 -5.33 12.26 -2.97
CA PHE A 37 -5.10 13.28 -1.96
C PHE A 37 -4.71 14.65 -2.56
N SER A 38 -4.40 14.70 -3.87
CA SER A 38 -4.02 15.93 -4.57
C SER A 38 -5.21 16.67 -5.19
N SER A 39 -6.34 16.00 -5.37
CA SER A 39 -7.51 16.52 -6.11
C SER A 39 -8.47 17.37 -5.28
N THR A 40 -8.15 17.66 -4.02
CA THR A 40 -8.96 18.55 -3.20
C THR A 40 -8.58 19.99 -3.53
N ASN A 41 -9.27 20.55 -4.55
CA ASN A 41 -9.42 21.96 -4.86
C ASN A 41 -8.19 22.85 -4.79
N GLN A 42 -7.36 22.85 -5.85
CA GLN A 42 -6.47 23.96 -6.12
C GLN A 42 -7.22 25.24 -6.55
N GLU A 43 -8.54 25.14 -6.78
CA GLU A 43 -9.35 26.28 -7.28
C GLU A 43 -10.13 27.02 -6.18
N GLU A 44 -10.20 26.51 -4.94
CA GLU A 44 -10.94 27.14 -3.84
C GLU A 44 -10.16 27.27 -2.50
N ILE A 45 -8.85 27.29 -2.55
CA ILE A 45 -8.10 27.69 -1.35
C ILE A 45 -8.07 29.22 -1.33
N ASP A 46 -9.07 29.81 -0.68
CA ASP A 46 -8.93 31.18 -0.18
C ASP A 46 -7.61 31.29 0.57
N ALA A 47 -6.85 32.34 0.27
CA ALA A 47 -5.47 32.53 0.72
C ALA A 47 -5.30 32.56 2.27
N GLU A 48 -6.38 32.36 3.05
CA GLU A 48 -6.40 32.31 4.51
C GLU A 48 -6.62 30.89 5.10
N SER A 49 -6.99 29.88 4.31
CA SER A 49 -7.16 28.52 4.84
C SER A 49 -5.83 27.77 4.82
N ASP A 50 -5.43 27.26 5.99
CA ASP A 50 -4.24 26.42 6.14
C ASP A 50 -4.40 25.16 5.28
N PRO A 51 -3.61 24.99 4.19
CA PRO A 51 -3.67 23.80 3.32
C PRO A 51 -3.41 22.50 4.10
N SER A 52 -2.96 22.63 5.32
CA SER A 52 -2.74 21.60 6.32
C SER A 52 -4.05 20.99 6.87
N ALA A 53 -5.12 21.76 6.97
CA ALA A 53 -6.38 21.30 7.53
C ALA A 53 -7.13 20.39 6.54
N ALA A 54 -7.18 20.76 5.27
CA ALA A 54 -7.85 19.99 4.21
C ALA A 54 -7.23 18.57 4.04
N VAL A 55 -5.90 18.45 4.15
CA VAL A 55 -5.20 17.15 4.09
C VAL A 55 -5.56 16.23 5.27
N MET A 56 -6.00 16.79 6.41
CA MET A 56 -6.37 16.01 7.60
C MET A 56 -7.81 15.49 7.57
N GLU A 57 -8.70 16.11 6.80
CA GLU A 57 -10.11 15.69 6.69
C GLU A 57 -10.30 14.51 5.73
N ILE A 58 -9.50 14.43 4.67
CA ILE A 58 -9.62 13.38 3.66
C ILE A 58 -9.50 11.96 4.25
N PRO A 59 -8.49 11.64 5.10
CA PRO A 59 -8.37 10.32 5.71
C PRO A 59 -9.57 9.94 6.58
N ALA A 60 -10.15 10.89 7.30
CA ALA A 60 -11.34 10.65 8.12
C ALA A 60 -12.58 10.34 7.25
N ASN A 61 -12.76 11.08 6.16
CA ASN A 61 -13.84 10.84 5.19
C ASN A 61 -13.69 9.48 4.51
N ILE A 62 -12.49 9.12 4.08
CA ILE A 62 -12.21 7.79 3.49
C ILE A 62 -12.49 6.70 4.53
N ALA A 63 -12.04 6.88 5.77
CA ALA A 63 -12.25 5.91 6.83
C ALA A 63 -13.73 5.70 7.17
N SER A 64 -14.58 6.72 7.04
CA SER A 64 -16.02 6.59 7.27
C SER A 64 -16.75 5.85 6.14
N GLN A 65 -16.19 5.84 4.92
CA GLN A 65 -16.79 5.23 3.74
C GLN A 65 -16.42 3.74 3.57
N THR A 66 -15.47 3.22 4.34
CA THR A 66 -15.04 1.84 4.22
C THR A 66 -14.89 1.17 5.59
N THR A 67 -15.20 -0.11 5.65
CA THR A 67 -14.97 -0.98 6.81
C THR A 67 -13.66 -1.76 6.69
N ALA A 68 -12.84 -1.48 5.66
CA ALA A 68 -11.56 -2.16 5.46
C ALA A 68 -10.66 -2.03 6.69
N ALA A 69 -9.97 -3.11 7.04
CA ALA A 69 -9.02 -3.14 8.16
C ALA A 69 -7.67 -2.52 7.79
N ILE A 70 -7.36 -2.48 6.51
CA ILE A 70 -6.05 -2.13 5.97
C ILE A 70 -6.21 -1.10 4.85
N PHE A 71 -5.36 -0.08 4.88
CA PHE A 71 -5.13 0.83 3.77
C PHE A 71 -3.84 0.45 3.05
N TRP A 72 -3.95 0.19 1.74
CA TRP A 72 -2.83 0.02 0.85
C TRP A 72 -2.64 1.29 0.02
N VAL A 73 -1.56 2.00 0.25
CA VAL A 73 -1.32 3.33 -0.36
C VAL A 73 -0.24 3.22 -1.43
N GLY A 74 -0.60 3.49 -2.66
CA GLY A 74 0.30 3.45 -3.83
C GLY A 74 0.42 2.08 -4.52
N GLY A 75 1.16 2.05 -5.63
CA GLY A 75 1.51 0.83 -6.36
C GLY A 75 0.43 0.26 -7.28
N ASP A 76 -0.71 0.92 -7.42
CA ASP A 76 -1.82 0.41 -8.24
C ASP A 76 -1.73 0.79 -9.71
N VAL A 77 -0.99 1.85 -10.02
CA VAL A 77 -0.84 2.41 -11.37
C VAL A 77 0.60 2.88 -11.56
N GLU A 78 1.11 2.76 -12.77
CA GLU A 78 2.41 3.32 -13.14
C GLU A 78 2.46 4.82 -12.82
N GLY A 79 3.49 5.24 -12.07
CA GLY A 79 3.63 6.62 -11.61
C GLY A 79 2.97 6.95 -10.27
N ASP A 80 2.30 6.00 -9.63
CA ASP A 80 1.62 6.18 -8.34
C ASP A 80 2.56 5.97 -7.14
N GLU A 81 3.74 6.61 -7.18
CA GLU A 81 4.76 6.53 -6.13
C GLU A 81 4.42 7.48 -4.96
N PRO A 82 4.05 6.94 -3.78
CA PRO A 82 3.63 7.75 -2.64
C PRO A 82 4.70 8.74 -2.17
N LEU A 83 5.97 8.35 -2.26
CA LEU A 83 7.07 9.21 -1.84
C LEU A 83 7.32 10.39 -2.79
N LEU A 84 6.55 10.55 -3.86
CA LEU A 84 6.50 11.77 -4.67
C LEU A 84 5.54 12.82 -4.08
N HIS A 85 4.52 12.38 -3.36
CA HIS A 85 3.52 13.27 -2.79
C HIS A 85 4.12 14.16 -1.69
N PRO A 86 3.98 15.50 -1.75
CA PRO A 86 4.71 16.42 -0.87
C PRO A 86 4.40 16.23 0.62
N VAL A 87 3.19 15.84 0.98
CA VAL A 87 2.74 15.72 2.38
C VAL A 87 2.41 14.27 2.79
N ILE A 88 3.01 13.28 2.12
CA ILE A 88 2.70 11.86 2.36
C ILE A 88 2.87 11.42 3.82
N GLY A 89 3.88 11.95 4.52
CA GLY A 89 4.10 11.64 5.94
C GLY A 89 2.93 12.09 6.82
N ARG A 90 2.27 13.19 6.47
CA ARG A 90 1.08 13.69 7.17
C ARG A 90 -0.15 12.84 6.84
N ILE A 91 -0.31 12.45 5.58
CA ILE A 91 -1.38 11.55 5.12
C ILE A 91 -1.27 10.21 5.86
N ALA A 92 -0.09 9.58 5.85
CA ALA A 92 0.15 8.33 6.56
C ALA A 92 -0.19 8.43 8.05
N SER A 93 0.24 9.51 8.70
CA SER A 93 -0.08 9.78 10.10
C SER A 93 -1.58 9.94 10.35
N ALA A 94 -2.30 10.61 9.45
CA ALA A 94 -3.74 10.79 9.57
C ALA A 94 -4.51 9.47 9.34
N LEU A 95 -4.08 8.65 8.36
CA LEU A 95 -4.62 7.31 8.15
C LEU A 95 -4.41 6.41 9.38
N ASN A 96 -3.22 6.43 9.99
CA ASN A 96 -2.94 5.65 11.21
C ASN A 96 -3.84 6.06 12.39
N LYS A 97 -4.17 7.36 12.52
CA LYS A 97 -5.10 7.84 13.56
C LYS A 97 -6.50 7.26 13.44
N THR A 98 -6.89 6.75 12.28
CA THR A 98 -8.18 6.05 12.11
C THR A 98 -8.19 4.67 12.80
N GLY A 99 -7.05 4.23 13.34
CA GLY A 99 -6.91 2.95 14.02
C GLY A 99 -6.73 1.75 13.09
N ARG A 100 -6.48 1.97 11.80
CA ARG A 100 -6.28 0.92 10.79
C ARG A 100 -4.81 0.76 10.42
N ASP A 101 -4.45 -0.41 9.93
CA ASP A 101 -3.10 -0.67 9.44
C ASP A 101 -2.90 -0.01 8.08
N VAL A 102 -1.75 0.64 7.90
CA VAL A 102 -1.38 1.38 6.69
C VAL A 102 -0.14 0.74 6.08
N PHE A 103 -0.27 0.26 4.86
CA PHE A 103 0.82 -0.23 4.04
C PHE A 103 1.14 0.82 2.98
N LEU A 104 2.28 1.48 3.13
CA LEU A 104 2.78 2.46 2.17
C LEU A 104 3.69 1.75 1.18
N HIS A 105 3.17 1.49 -0.02
CA HIS A 105 3.88 0.78 -1.09
C HIS A 105 4.71 1.75 -1.92
N THR A 106 6.00 1.49 -2.08
CA THR A 106 6.97 2.41 -2.70
C THR A 106 8.05 1.67 -3.48
N ASP A 107 8.60 2.32 -4.49
CA ASP A 107 9.82 1.90 -5.20
C ASP A 107 11.09 1.99 -4.31
N GLY A 108 10.98 2.60 -3.15
CA GLY A 108 12.06 2.75 -2.17
C GLY A 108 13.15 3.77 -2.52
N LEU A 109 13.19 4.32 -3.75
CA LEU A 109 14.28 5.18 -4.21
C LEU A 109 14.42 6.49 -3.42
N ARG A 110 13.32 6.96 -2.84
CA ARG A 110 13.28 8.18 -2.03
C ARG A 110 13.22 7.91 -0.54
N LEU A 111 13.10 6.65 -0.14
CA LEU A 111 12.84 6.27 1.24
C LEU A 111 13.90 6.85 2.20
N ARG A 112 15.19 6.70 1.90
CA ARG A 112 16.27 7.24 2.72
C ARG A 112 16.19 8.76 2.91
N LYS A 113 15.78 9.49 1.86
CA LYS A 113 15.71 10.96 1.91
C LYS A 113 14.49 11.45 2.67
N ARG A 114 13.38 10.70 2.63
CA ARG A 114 12.09 11.15 3.15
C ARG A 114 11.66 10.46 4.44
N ILE A 115 12.44 9.49 4.94
CA ILE A 115 12.09 8.73 6.14
C ILE A 115 11.83 9.61 7.37
N HIS A 116 12.50 10.76 7.47
CA HIS A 116 12.36 11.72 8.55
C HIS A 116 10.99 12.44 8.58
N GLU A 117 10.22 12.38 7.49
CA GLU A 117 8.87 12.94 7.41
C GLU A 117 7.82 12.04 8.08
N PHE A 118 8.18 10.80 8.35
CA PHE A 118 7.32 9.82 8.98
C PHE A 118 7.64 9.66 10.47
N ARG A 119 6.66 9.17 11.20
CA ARG A 119 6.85 8.72 12.58
C ARG A 119 6.65 7.21 12.63
N PRO A 120 7.54 6.45 13.28
CA PRO A 120 7.32 5.03 13.51
C PRO A 120 6.01 4.80 14.26
N ASP A 121 5.18 3.93 13.72
CA ASP A 121 3.90 3.55 14.31
C ASP A 121 3.72 2.04 14.12
N PRO A 122 3.22 1.30 15.12
CA PRO A 122 2.98 -0.13 15.00
C PRO A 122 1.99 -0.53 13.91
N ARG A 123 1.25 0.43 13.36
CA ARG A 123 0.29 0.25 12.28
C ARG A 123 0.81 0.75 10.93
N LEU A 124 2.02 1.31 10.87
CA LEU A 124 2.62 1.78 9.62
C LEU A 124 3.67 0.78 9.12
N PHE A 125 3.41 0.24 7.95
CA PHE A 125 4.29 -0.67 7.22
C PHE A 125 4.81 0.02 5.97
N LEU A 126 6.12 0.14 5.85
CA LEU A 126 6.77 0.58 4.62
C LEU A 126 6.98 -0.66 3.75
N THR A 127 6.27 -0.73 2.64
CA THR A 127 6.32 -1.87 1.72
C THR A 127 7.13 -1.48 0.51
N VAL A 128 8.28 -2.12 0.34
CA VAL A 128 9.26 -1.75 -0.69
C VAL A 128 9.25 -2.78 -1.82
N GLU A 129 9.02 -2.33 -3.04
CA GLU A 129 9.02 -3.19 -4.21
C GLU A 129 10.43 -3.59 -4.62
N LEU A 130 10.65 -4.90 -4.81
CA LEU A 130 11.90 -5.49 -5.23
C LEU A 130 11.65 -6.58 -6.27
N ALA A 131 12.34 -6.51 -7.40
CA ALA A 131 12.20 -7.47 -8.49
C ALA A 131 13.17 -8.66 -8.39
N GLY A 132 14.23 -8.52 -7.61
CA GLY A 132 15.31 -9.49 -7.47
C GLY A 132 16.50 -8.85 -6.76
N ARG A 133 17.67 -9.51 -6.78
CA ARG A 133 18.93 -8.93 -6.29
C ARG A 133 19.43 -7.85 -7.26
N ALA A 134 20.57 -7.22 -6.94
CA ALA A 134 21.07 -6.00 -7.57
C ALA A 134 20.95 -5.99 -9.10
N GLU A 135 21.48 -7.01 -9.78
CA GLU A 135 21.50 -7.06 -11.24
C GLU A 135 20.09 -7.18 -11.83
N VAL A 136 19.28 -8.06 -11.26
CA VAL A 136 17.91 -8.30 -11.73
C VAL A 136 17.03 -7.08 -11.46
N HIS A 137 17.10 -6.51 -10.25
CA HIS A 137 16.32 -5.34 -9.89
C HIS A 137 16.66 -4.13 -10.78
N ASP A 138 17.95 -3.86 -10.96
CA ASP A 138 18.43 -2.73 -11.77
C ASP A 138 18.03 -2.90 -13.25
N GLN A 139 18.03 -4.13 -13.78
CA GLN A 139 17.56 -4.42 -15.12
C GLN A 139 16.06 -4.20 -15.29
N VAL A 140 15.24 -4.71 -14.35
CA VAL A 140 13.77 -4.56 -14.38
C VAL A 140 13.36 -3.10 -14.29
N VAL A 141 14.01 -2.33 -13.41
CA VAL A 141 13.75 -0.89 -13.24
C VAL A 141 14.41 -0.05 -14.33
N ALA A 142 15.24 -0.68 -15.19
CA ALA A 142 16.04 -0.02 -16.23
C ALA A 142 16.91 1.14 -15.71
N ARG A 143 17.44 1.01 -14.47
CA ARG A 143 18.24 2.07 -13.84
C ARG A 143 19.34 1.46 -12.97
N PRO A 144 20.61 1.53 -13.39
CA PRO A 144 21.76 1.03 -12.63
C PRO A 144 21.89 1.67 -11.25
N GLY A 145 22.22 0.87 -10.23
CA GLY A 145 22.43 1.31 -8.86
C GLY A 145 21.14 1.61 -8.06
N CYS A 146 19.97 1.27 -8.59
CA CYS A 146 18.70 1.40 -7.89
C CYS A 146 18.67 0.51 -6.65
N PHE A 147 19.04 -0.76 -6.80
CA PHE A 147 19.02 -1.72 -5.70
C PHE A 147 19.78 -1.21 -4.46
N VAL A 148 20.98 -0.69 -4.66
CA VAL A 148 21.80 -0.16 -3.57
C VAL A 148 21.07 0.98 -2.84
N ARG A 149 20.43 1.90 -3.58
CA ARG A 149 19.66 3.01 -3.00
C ARG A 149 18.45 2.53 -2.22
N VAL A 150 17.74 1.53 -2.75
CA VAL A 150 16.59 0.92 -2.08
C VAL A 150 17.05 0.25 -0.77
N MET A 151 18.14 -0.51 -0.80
CA MET A 151 18.69 -1.16 0.40
C MET A 151 19.17 -0.15 1.45
N GLU A 152 19.75 0.98 1.04
CA GLU A 152 20.05 2.08 1.96
C GLU A 152 18.77 2.66 2.61
N GLY A 153 17.69 2.76 1.84
CA GLY A 153 16.37 3.18 2.33
C GLY A 153 15.78 2.21 3.34
N ILE A 154 15.79 0.92 3.04
CA ILE A 154 15.34 -0.16 3.94
C ILE A 154 16.13 -0.12 5.25
N ARG A 155 17.47 -0.04 5.14
CA ARG A 155 18.34 0.03 6.33
C ARG A 155 18.05 1.26 7.19
N ALA A 156 17.88 2.42 6.56
CA ALA A 156 17.54 3.64 7.28
C ALA A 156 16.18 3.52 8.00
N ALA A 157 15.17 2.96 7.33
CA ALA A 157 13.85 2.73 7.90
C ALA A 157 13.91 1.77 9.10
N LYS A 158 14.61 0.64 8.97
CA LYS A 158 14.78 -0.33 10.07
C LYS A 158 15.49 0.29 11.27
N LEU A 159 16.59 1.02 11.04
CA LEU A 159 17.31 1.73 12.10
C LEU A 159 16.47 2.81 12.79
N SER A 160 15.51 3.38 12.07
CA SER A 160 14.55 4.37 12.62
C SER A 160 13.34 3.72 13.31
N GLY A 161 13.26 2.38 13.39
CA GLY A 161 12.21 1.65 14.11
C GLY A 161 10.93 1.43 13.31
N PHE A 162 10.94 1.58 11.98
CA PHE A 162 9.78 1.29 11.13
C PHE A 162 9.63 -0.22 10.88
N HIS A 163 8.39 -0.64 10.69
CA HIS A 163 8.11 -1.93 10.05
C HIS A 163 8.36 -1.82 8.55
N VAL A 164 9.16 -2.76 8.03
CA VAL A 164 9.50 -2.81 6.60
C VAL A 164 9.16 -4.18 6.05
N CYS A 165 8.34 -4.20 5.00
CA CYS A 165 8.05 -5.40 4.22
C CYS A 165 8.67 -5.29 2.82
N ALA A 166 9.21 -6.38 2.31
CA ALA A 166 9.57 -6.47 0.91
C ALA A 166 8.38 -6.99 0.11
N HIS A 167 8.07 -6.36 -1.01
CA HIS A 167 7.02 -6.77 -1.94
C HIS A 167 7.66 -7.26 -3.24
N VAL A 168 7.27 -8.44 -3.68
CA VAL A 168 7.69 -9.00 -4.97
C VAL A 168 6.46 -9.18 -5.85
N THR A 169 6.44 -8.48 -6.97
CA THR A 169 5.44 -8.66 -8.02
C THR A 169 5.90 -9.74 -8.98
N VAL A 170 5.19 -10.86 -9.00
CA VAL A 170 5.51 -12.03 -9.83
C VAL A 170 4.90 -11.89 -11.21
N ASN A 171 5.71 -12.07 -12.24
CA ASN A 171 5.29 -12.09 -13.64
C ASN A 171 5.90 -13.29 -14.38
N SER A 172 5.71 -13.38 -15.70
CA SER A 172 6.25 -14.48 -16.51
C SER A 172 7.78 -14.54 -16.51
N GLN A 173 8.46 -13.42 -16.31
CA GLN A 173 9.91 -13.30 -16.32
C GLN A 173 10.55 -13.55 -14.94
N THR A 174 9.76 -13.49 -13.86
CA THR A 174 10.27 -13.67 -12.51
C THR A 174 10.91 -15.05 -12.33
N ASP A 175 12.14 -15.10 -11.86
CA ASP A 175 12.85 -16.32 -11.53
C ASP A 175 12.67 -16.67 -10.05
N VAL A 176 12.33 -17.95 -9.77
CA VAL A 176 12.06 -18.44 -8.42
C VAL A 176 13.35 -18.54 -7.60
N CYS A 177 14.46 -18.91 -8.21
CA CYS A 177 15.75 -19.05 -7.52
C CYS A 177 16.29 -17.67 -7.12
N GLU A 178 16.25 -16.72 -8.05
CA GLU A 178 16.64 -15.33 -7.78
C GLU A 178 15.78 -14.71 -6.66
N THR A 179 14.48 -15.02 -6.63
CA THR A 179 13.60 -14.55 -5.56
C THR A 179 13.95 -15.21 -4.22
N ALA A 180 14.32 -16.48 -4.21
CA ALA A 180 14.78 -17.16 -3.01
C ALA A 180 16.06 -16.52 -2.46
N GLU A 181 17.04 -16.24 -3.34
CA GLU A 181 18.26 -15.54 -2.94
C GLU A 181 18.01 -14.12 -2.44
N LEU A 182 17.04 -13.42 -3.03
CA LEU A 182 16.61 -12.11 -2.54
C LEU A 182 16.06 -12.22 -1.11
N PHE A 183 15.20 -13.19 -0.82
CA PHE A 183 14.63 -13.37 0.51
C PHE A 183 15.70 -13.72 1.55
N GLU A 184 16.62 -14.62 1.22
CA GLU A 184 17.77 -14.93 2.09
C GLU A 184 18.65 -13.69 2.35
N TYR A 185 18.87 -12.90 1.32
CA TYR A 185 19.62 -11.65 1.47
C TYR A 185 18.92 -10.66 2.40
N LEU A 186 17.61 -10.48 2.25
CA LEU A 186 16.80 -9.56 3.04
C LEU A 186 16.59 -10.00 4.50
N ASP A 187 16.65 -11.30 4.79
CA ASP A 187 16.63 -11.79 6.17
C ASP A 187 17.77 -11.20 7.03
N ASN A 188 18.91 -10.86 6.41
CA ASN A 188 20.03 -10.19 7.09
C ASN A 188 19.76 -8.72 7.43
N TYR A 189 18.71 -8.12 6.84
CA TYR A 189 18.29 -6.74 7.11
C TYR A 189 17.13 -6.64 8.08
N ASP A 190 16.73 -7.77 8.68
CA ASP A 190 15.64 -7.86 9.66
C ASP A 190 14.32 -7.25 9.14
N VAL A 191 13.99 -7.51 7.86
CA VAL A 191 12.69 -7.12 7.30
C VAL A 191 11.57 -7.87 8.01
N ASP A 192 10.44 -7.21 8.24
CA ASP A 192 9.34 -7.76 9.04
C ASP A 192 8.52 -8.79 8.26
N GLY A 193 8.45 -8.66 6.94
CA GLY A 193 7.68 -9.56 6.10
C GLY A 193 8.01 -9.54 4.62
N PHE A 194 7.58 -10.61 3.95
CA PHE A 194 7.60 -10.73 2.50
C PHE A 194 6.16 -10.82 1.99
N ILE A 195 5.82 -9.96 1.04
CA ILE A 195 4.52 -9.90 0.38
C ILE A 195 4.75 -10.29 -1.08
N VAL A 196 3.90 -11.19 -1.60
CA VAL A 196 4.03 -11.74 -2.95
C VAL A 196 2.69 -11.65 -3.67
N SER A 197 2.64 -10.90 -4.77
CA SER A 197 1.45 -10.76 -5.60
C SER A 197 1.77 -10.89 -7.08
N SER A 198 0.76 -11.09 -7.92
CA SER A 198 0.93 -11.11 -9.39
C SER A 198 0.83 -9.70 -10.01
N GLY A 199 0.54 -8.68 -9.21
CA GLY A 199 0.17 -7.39 -9.77
C GLY A 199 -1.12 -7.46 -10.59
N GLY A 200 -1.99 -6.47 -10.53
CA GLY A 200 -3.34 -6.49 -11.14
C GLY A 200 -3.39 -6.45 -12.67
N GLY A 201 -2.36 -6.87 -13.40
CA GLY A 201 -2.31 -6.86 -14.85
C GLY A 201 -3.16 -7.94 -15.52
N LEU A 202 -3.70 -7.63 -16.70
CA LEU A 202 -4.39 -8.60 -17.55
C LEU A 202 -3.37 -9.63 -18.08
N VAL A 203 -3.45 -10.85 -17.59
CA VAL A 203 -2.63 -11.98 -18.06
C VAL A 203 -3.43 -12.82 -19.05
N GLU A 204 -2.84 -13.10 -20.22
CA GLU A 204 -3.43 -14.03 -21.18
C GLU A 204 -3.67 -15.40 -20.54
N SER A 205 -4.78 -16.05 -20.91
CA SER A 205 -5.22 -17.30 -20.29
C SER A 205 -4.18 -18.44 -20.37
N ALA A 206 -3.38 -18.49 -21.41
CA ALA A 206 -2.31 -19.49 -21.58
C ALA A 206 -1.15 -19.30 -20.57
N SER A 207 -0.86 -18.06 -20.21
CA SER A 207 0.22 -17.71 -19.26
C SER A 207 -0.24 -17.80 -17.80
N ARG A 208 -1.55 -17.84 -17.55
CA ARG A 208 -2.14 -17.81 -16.21
C ARG A 208 -1.71 -19.00 -15.33
N ASN A 209 -1.70 -20.21 -15.89
CA ASN A 209 -1.32 -21.41 -15.13
C ASN A 209 0.15 -21.38 -14.72
N VAL A 210 1.04 -20.92 -15.62
CA VAL A 210 2.47 -20.76 -15.32
C VAL A 210 2.70 -19.72 -14.25
N LEU A 211 1.99 -18.59 -14.34
CA LEU A 211 2.06 -17.53 -13.35
C LEU A 211 1.57 -18.00 -11.99
N GLN A 212 0.44 -18.72 -11.93
CA GLN A 212 -0.08 -19.27 -10.68
C GLN A 212 0.88 -20.26 -10.03
N GLN A 213 1.50 -21.13 -10.83
CA GLN A 213 2.50 -22.08 -10.34
C GLN A 213 3.73 -21.35 -9.76
N LYS A 214 4.28 -20.36 -10.46
CA LYS A 214 5.37 -19.52 -9.95
C LYS A 214 4.98 -18.80 -8.66
N LEU A 215 3.79 -18.21 -8.64
CA LEU A 215 3.27 -17.51 -7.48
C LEU A 215 3.19 -18.42 -6.24
N GLN A 216 2.71 -19.66 -6.41
CA GLN A 216 2.69 -20.66 -5.33
C GLN A 216 4.09 -21.03 -4.86
N GLN A 217 5.02 -21.27 -5.79
CA GLN A 217 6.41 -21.62 -5.47
C GLN A 217 7.08 -20.48 -4.68
N ILE A 218 6.93 -19.23 -5.12
CA ILE A 218 7.54 -18.07 -4.43
C ILE A 218 6.88 -17.82 -3.09
N ARG A 219 5.55 -17.96 -2.97
CA ARG A 219 4.85 -17.84 -1.67
C ARG A 219 5.33 -18.88 -0.65
N ALA A 220 5.61 -20.10 -1.10
CA ALA A 220 6.15 -21.14 -0.22
C ALA A 220 7.54 -20.79 0.35
N LEU A 221 8.31 -19.90 -0.29
CA LEU A 221 9.58 -19.42 0.23
C LEU A 221 9.43 -18.47 1.43
N VAL A 222 8.27 -17.87 1.61
CA VAL A 222 8.03 -16.85 2.65
C VAL A 222 8.18 -17.40 4.07
N ARG A 223 8.09 -18.72 4.28
CA ARG A 223 8.26 -19.43 5.58
C ARG A 223 7.42 -18.84 6.74
N CYS A 224 6.34 -18.14 6.42
CA CYS A 224 5.41 -17.58 7.40
C CYS A 224 3.99 -17.58 6.83
N SER A 225 3.17 -18.53 7.26
CA SER A 225 1.81 -18.73 6.75
C SER A 225 0.90 -17.50 6.89
N ARG A 226 1.19 -16.60 7.83
CA ARG A 226 0.42 -15.35 7.99
C ARG A 226 0.74 -14.33 6.91
N TRP A 227 2.02 -14.23 6.50
CA TRP A 227 2.41 -13.38 5.37
C TRP A 227 1.96 -13.97 4.03
N GLU A 228 1.95 -15.31 3.89
CA GLU A 228 1.34 -15.98 2.74
C GLU A 228 -0.16 -15.68 2.64
N TYR A 229 -0.86 -15.75 3.77
CA TYR A 229 -2.28 -15.39 3.84
C TYR A 229 -2.50 -13.91 3.50
N PHE A 230 -1.69 -13.00 4.04
CA PHE A 230 -1.75 -11.58 3.69
C PHE A 230 -1.56 -11.36 2.19
N SER A 231 -0.57 -12.02 1.58
CA SER A 231 -0.31 -11.97 0.14
C SER A 231 -1.52 -12.44 -0.68
N SER A 232 -2.23 -13.47 -0.20
CA SER A 232 -3.46 -13.94 -0.85
C SER A 232 -4.60 -12.92 -0.74
N LEU A 233 -4.74 -12.26 0.41
CA LEU A 233 -5.74 -11.19 0.58
C LEU A 233 -5.44 -9.98 -0.32
N LEU A 234 -4.18 -9.64 -0.49
CA LEU A 234 -3.77 -8.57 -1.40
C LEU A 234 -4.10 -8.93 -2.85
N GLU A 235 -3.81 -10.15 -3.27
CA GLU A 235 -4.16 -10.65 -4.60
C GLU A 235 -5.67 -10.59 -4.85
N ASP A 236 -6.46 -11.07 -3.90
CA ASP A 236 -7.94 -11.02 -3.97
C ASP A 236 -8.45 -9.57 -4.07
N SER A 237 -7.77 -8.62 -3.41
CA SER A 237 -8.16 -7.21 -3.45
C SER A 237 -7.92 -6.55 -4.81
N TYR A 238 -6.95 -7.02 -5.58
CA TYR A 238 -6.74 -6.57 -6.97
C TYR A 238 -7.80 -7.10 -7.93
N ALA A 239 -8.36 -8.27 -7.65
CA ALA A 239 -9.41 -8.90 -8.47
C ALA A 239 -10.81 -8.32 -8.19
N ALA A 240 -11.02 -7.68 -7.03
CA ALA A 240 -12.29 -7.09 -6.65
C ALA A 240 -12.59 -5.83 -7.50
N PRO A 241 -13.85 -5.61 -7.92
CA PRO A 241 -14.22 -4.36 -8.60
C PRO A 241 -13.87 -3.18 -7.68
N ARG A 242 -13.02 -2.29 -8.15
CA ARG A 242 -12.51 -1.14 -7.39
C ARG A 242 -13.65 -0.20 -7.01
N ALA A 243 -14.09 -0.24 -5.76
CA ALA A 243 -15.09 0.67 -5.21
C ALA A 243 -14.59 2.14 -5.08
N GLY A 244 -13.30 2.39 -5.36
CA GLY A 244 -12.61 3.66 -5.09
C GLY A 244 -12.44 4.60 -6.30
N LYS A 245 -13.09 4.36 -7.45
CA LYS A 245 -13.01 5.28 -8.60
C LYS A 245 -14.25 6.18 -8.75
N ALA A 246 -15.10 6.27 -7.71
CA ALA A 246 -16.11 7.29 -7.66
C ALA A 246 -15.45 8.65 -7.37
N PRO A 247 -15.63 9.70 -8.17
CA PRO A 247 -15.26 11.04 -7.77
C PRO A 247 -15.98 11.35 -6.45
N LEU A 248 -15.25 11.94 -5.50
CA LEU A 248 -15.84 12.45 -4.27
C LEU A 248 -17.11 13.25 -4.63
N PRO A 249 -18.26 13.01 -4.00
CA PRO A 249 -19.44 13.83 -4.25
C PRO A 249 -19.08 15.29 -3.96
N ALA A 250 -19.37 16.16 -4.91
CA ALA A 250 -19.23 17.60 -4.74
C ALA A 250 -19.94 18.03 -3.45
N PRO A 251 -19.40 18.98 -2.69
CA PRO A 251 -20.07 19.50 -1.50
C PRO A 251 -21.46 19.97 -1.93
N GLN A 252 -22.48 19.49 -1.23
CA GLN A 252 -23.83 19.95 -1.43
C GLN A 252 -23.86 21.45 -1.05
N SER A 253 -23.96 22.31 -2.05
CA SER A 253 -24.25 23.71 -1.82
C SER A 253 -25.66 23.80 -1.21
N ASP A 254 -25.74 24.13 0.05
CA ASP A 254 -27.01 24.57 0.66
C ASP A 254 -27.53 25.78 -0.12
N ALA A 255 -28.44 25.52 -1.02
CA ALA A 255 -29.21 26.55 -1.66
C ALA A 255 -30.16 27.19 -0.62
N GLY A 256 -29.59 28.17 0.08
CA GLY A 256 -30.37 29.04 0.95
C GLY A 256 -31.47 29.72 0.14
N THR A 257 -32.70 29.28 0.31
CA THR A 257 -33.93 29.94 -0.17
C THR A 257 -33.96 31.34 0.40
N CYS A 258 -33.64 32.35 -0.40
CA CYS A 258 -34.04 33.71 -0.18
C CYS A 258 -35.56 33.76 -0.25
N LYS A 259 -36.25 33.93 0.88
CA LYS A 259 -37.62 34.38 0.92
C LYS A 259 -37.62 35.89 0.63
N GLU A 260 -38.04 36.25 -0.55
CA GLU A 260 -38.57 37.59 -0.80
C GLU A 260 -39.83 37.80 0.04
N THR A 261 -39.82 38.79 0.91
CA THR A 261 -41.01 39.36 1.51
C THR A 261 -41.28 40.71 0.87
N ALA A 262 -42.48 40.80 0.29
CA ALA A 262 -43.10 41.98 -0.28
C ALA A 262 -43.32 43.09 0.81
#